data_52612f7e71e12b54f36ba8f12b7f9176
#
_entry.id   52612f7e71e12b54f36ba8f12b7f9176
#
_cell.length_a   1.000
_cell.length_b   1.000
_cell.length_c   1.000
_cell.angle_alpha   90.00
_cell.angle_beta   90.00
_cell.angle_gamma   90.00
#
_symmetry.space_group_name_H-M   'P 1'
#
loop_
_entity.id
_entity.type
_entity.pdbx_description
1 polymer ?
#
loop_
_entity_poly.entity_id
_entity_poly.type
_entity_poly.pdbx_seq_one_letter_code
_entity_poly.pdbx_strand_id
1 'polypeptide(L)'
;AELNSGSNGTGPFTIENYSPDSPRTFLKANPNYWREGMPRTDCIELRGIDDPITRSATIASGEADVVIVVDAATLPRLKKNPDIELIKSNAGYYLMMWMMVDTPPFDDVRVRKALKLVQDRQAIVNLALLGYGFPMNDNPIRPGSSHAYSSESIPQDIAQAKALLAEAGQSDLTVDLYTGATELIPGLNSMVQ
;
A
#
# COMPACT_ATOMS: atom_id res chain seq x y z
N ALA A 1 7.24 -26.27 14.75
CA ALA A 1 6.55 -26.19 16.06
C ALA A 1 7.15 -25.07 16.93
N GLU A 2 8.46 -24.91 16.99
CA GLU A 2 9.12 -23.88 17.83
C GLU A 2 8.90 -22.43 17.34
N LEU A 3 8.72 -22.23 16.05
CA LEU A 3 8.45 -20.90 15.47
C LEU A 3 7.06 -20.34 15.84
N ASN A 4 6.15 -21.20 16.29
CA ASN A 4 4.80 -20.79 16.72
C ASN A 4 4.69 -20.51 18.23
N SER A 5 5.71 -20.84 19.01
CA SER A 5 5.68 -20.75 20.48
C SER A 5 6.71 -19.80 21.08
N GLY A 6 7.52 -19.15 20.26
CA GLY A 6 8.56 -18.25 20.76
C GLY A 6 9.20 -17.40 19.67
N SER A 7 9.93 -16.38 20.10
CA SER A 7 10.73 -15.50 19.25
C SER A 7 12.13 -16.11 19.08
N ASN A 8 12.52 -16.37 17.84
CA ASN A 8 13.86 -16.88 17.51
C ASN A 8 14.63 -15.93 16.57
N GLY A 9 14.33 -14.65 16.64
CA GLY A 9 14.95 -13.61 15.84
C GLY A 9 16.06 -12.88 16.56
N THR A 10 16.93 -12.21 15.80
CA THR A 10 18.00 -11.34 16.30
C THR A 10 17.58 -9.88 16.40
N GLY A 11 16.28 -9.60 16.32
CA GLY A 11 15.69 -8.27 16.36
C GLY A 11 15.72 -7.60 17.73
N PRO A 12 15.38 -6.29 17.77
CA PRO A 12 15.41 -5.53 19.03
C PRO A 12 14.30 -5.91 20.01
N PHE A 13 13.29 -6.67 19.57
CA PHE A 13 12.20 -7.14 20.42
C PHE A 13 11.98 -8.63 20.29
N THR A 14 11.48 -9.24 21.35
CA THR A 14 11.00 -10.61 21.40
C THR A 14 9.50 -10.63 21.60
N ILE A 15 8.83 -11.63 21.05
CA ILE A 15 7.39 -11.81 21.22
C ILE A 15 7.14 -12.33 22.64
N GLU A 16 6.35 -11.58 23.43
CA GLU A 16 5.94 -11.99 24.77
C GLU A 16 4.61 -12.73 24.71
N ASN A 17 3.66 -12.22 23.89
CA ASN A 17 2.37 -12.85 23.70
C ASN A 17 1.90 -12.66 22.26
N TYR A 18 1.54 -13.77 21.62
CA TYR A 18 0.97 -13.84 20.29
C TYR A 18 -0.10 -14.92 20.23
N SER A 19 -1.24 -14.58 19.64
CA SER A 19 -2.28 -15.54 19.27
C SER A 19 -2.81 -15.18 17.89
N PRO A 20 -2.95 -16.14 16.96
CA PRO A 20 -3.56 -15.90 15.65
C PRO A 20 -4.99 -15.35 15.73
N ASP A 21 -5.70 -15.67 16.80
CA ASP A 21 -7.09 -15.26 17.02
C ASP A 21 -7.22 -13.91 17.75
N SER A 22 -6.08 -13.30 18.15
CA SER A 22 -6.06 -12.02 18.85
C SER A 22 -5.59 -10.91 17.92
N PRO A 23 -6.30 -9.75 17.88
CA PRO A 23 -5.82 -8.58 17.14
C PRO A 23 -4.65 -7.88 17.85
N ARG A 24 -4.15 -8.44 18.96
CA ARG A 24 -3.08 -7.85 19.77
C ARG A 24 -1.89 -8.76 19.87
N THR A 25 -0.70 -8.18 19.71
CA THR A 25 0.59 -8.84 19.92
C THR A 25 1.44 -8.00 20.85
N PHE A 26 2.01 -8.60 21.87
CA PHE A 26 2.90 -7.93 22.82
C PHE A 26 4.34 -8.32 22.55
N LEU A 27 5.18 -7.30 22.42
CA LEU A 27 6.61 -7.43 22.21
C LEU A 27 7.34 -6.79 23.41
N LYS A 28 8.43 -7.41 23.83
CA LYS A 28 9.31 -6.92 24.89
C LYS A 28 10.71 -6.66 24.36
N ALA A 29 11.38 -5.67 24.88
CA ALA A 29 12.77 -5.38 24.54
C ALA A 29 13.65 -6.61 24.68
N ASN A 30 14.45 -6.90 23.67
CA ASN A 30 15.40 -8.00 23.69
C ASN A 30 16.68 -7.58 24.45
N PRO A 31 16.94 -8.13 25.64
CA PRO A 31 18.10 -7.75 26.43
C PRO A 31 19.44 -8.17 25.78
N ASN A 32 19.39 -9.09 24.83
CA ASN A 32 20.53 -9.56 24.07
C ASN A 32 20.64 -8.95 22.67
N TYR A 33 19.98 -7.80 22.45
CA TYR A 33 20.06 -7.16 21.16
C TYR A 33 21.50 -6.68 20.90
N TRP A 34 22.01 -6.96 19.70
CA TRP A 34 23.42 -6.71 19.34
C TRP A 34 23.82 -5.23 19.32
N ARG A 35 22.87 -4.31 19.20
CA ARG A 35 23.12 -2.87 19.17
C ARG A 35 22.99 -2.27 20.55
N GLU A 36 24.09 -1.79 21.11
CA GLU A 36 24.15 -1.18 22.42
C GLU A 36 23.20 0.04 22.55
N GLY A 37 22.51 0.16 23.67
CA GLY A 37 21.56 1.24 23.95
C GLY A 37 20.24 1.16 23.18
N MET A 38 19.97 0.02 22.53
CA MET A 38 18.73 -0.22 21.81
C MET A 38 18.09 -1.57 22.20
N PRO A 39 16.76 -1.67 22.11
CA PRO A 39 15.78 -0.61 21.82
C PRO A 39 15.66 0.38 22.98
N ARG A 40 15.17 1.59 22.71
CA ARG A 40 14.94 2.61 23.75
C ARG A 40 13.59 2.45 24.45
N THR A 41 12.71 1.65 23.90
CA THR A 41 11.37 1.35 24.40
C THR A 41 11.38 -0.03 25.03
N ASP A 42 10.76 -0.19 26.19
CA ASP A 42 10.73 -1.46 26.93
C ASP A 42 9.80 -2.49 26.30
N CYS A 43 8.67 -2.03 25.75
CA CYS A 43 7.67 -2.89 25.12
C CYS A 43 6.94 -2.18 23.98
N ILE A 44 6.30 -2.99 23.13
CA ILE A 44 5.39 -2.55 22.05
C ILE A 44 4.14 -3.41 22.11
N GLU A 45 2.97 -2.78 22.11
CA GLU A 45 1.70 -3.43 21.81
C GLU A 45 1.33 -3.14 20.35
N LEU A 46 1.26 -4.17 19.53
CA LEU A 46 0.73 -4.09 18.16
C LEU A 46 -0.76 -4.40 18.18
N ARG A 47 -1.57 -3.55 17.57
CA ARG A 47 -3.02 -3.73 17.44
C ARG A 47 -3.41 -3.75 15.96
N GLY A 48 -4.03 -4.85 15.52
CA GLY A 48 -4.67 -4.94 14.21
C GLY A 48 -6.02 -4.24 14.24
N ILE A 49 -6.19 -3.22 13.41
CA ILE A 49 -7.47 -2.51 13.22
C ILE A 49 -7.70 -2.42 11.72
N ASP A 50 -8.67 -3.16 11.21
CA ASP A 50 -8.92 -3.28 9.78
C ASP A 50 -9.52 -2.01 9.19
N ASP A 51 -10.50 -1.41 9.88
CA ASP A 51 -11.13 -0.18 9.42
C ASP A 51 -10.16 1.01 9.47
N PRO A 52 -9.84 1.65 8.34
CA PRO A 52 -8.84 2.70 8.27
C PRO A 52 -9.25 3.99 8.98
N ILE A 53 -10.55 4.28 9.08
CA ILE A 53 -11.07 5.46 9.77
C ILE A 53 -10.92 5.25 11.28
N THR A 54 -11.34 4.10 11.78
CA THR A 54 -11.18 3.72 13.19
C THR A 54 -9.71 3.70 13.57
N ARG A 55 -8.85 3.10 12.75
CA ARG A 55 -7.40 3.10 12.97
C ARG A 55 -6.82 4.51 13.05
N SER A 56 -7.22 5.41 12.16
CA SER A 56 -6.79 6.81 12.19
C SER A 56 -7.33 7.59 13.39
N ALA A 57 -8.47 7.16 13.96
CA ALA A 57 -9.04 7.79 15.15
C ALA A 57 -8.25 7.48 16.42
N THR A 58 -7.58 6.32 16.52
CA THR A 58 -6.81 5.95 17.72
C THR A 58 -5.66 6.89 18.02
N ILE A 59 -4.98 7.43 16.99
CA ILE A 59 -3.92 8.42 17.20
C ILE A 59 -4.51 9.76 17.66
N ALA A 60 -5.69 10.13 17.18
CA ALA A 60 -6.35 11.38 17.56
C ALA A 60 -6.91 11.34 18.98
N SER A 61 -7.26 10.17 19.49
CA SER A 61 -7.75 9.95 20.86
C SER A 61 -6.63 9.71 21.88
N GLY A 62 -5.40 9.49 21.43
CA GLY A 62 -4.28 9.10 22.29
C GLY A 62 -4.28 7.63 22.72
N GLU A 63 -5.12 6.78 22.08
CA GLU A 63 -5.11 5.34 22.32
C GLU A 63 -3.92 4.64 21.67
N ALA A 64 -3.32 5.26 20.65
CA ALA A 64 -2.12 4.76 19.98
C ALA A 64 -1.07 5.86 19.91
N ASP A 65 0.19 5.50 20.13
CA ASP A 65 1.34 6.39 19.98
C ASP A 65 1.81 6.50 18.54
N VAL A 66 1.60 5.45 17.74
CA VAL A 66 1.99 5.38 16.32
C VAL A 66 0.91 4.67 15.53
N VAL A 67 0.50 5.26 14.42
CA VAL A 67 -0.37 4.62 13.43
C VAL A 67 0.33 4.53 12.10
N ILE A 68 0.44 3.32 11.58
CA ILE A 68 0.99 3.04 10.26
C ILE A 68 -0.16 3.06 9.25
N VAL A 69 0.01 3.70 8.11
CA VAL A 69 -0.99 3.82 7.04
C VAL A 69 -2.27 4.50 7.53
N VAL A 70 -2.22 5.82 7.54
CA VAL A 70 -3.35 6.69 7.87
C VAL A 70 -4.25 6.83 6.63
N ASP A 71 -5.57 6.80 6.85
CA ASP A 71 -6.54 7.12 5.79
C ASP A 71 -6.36 8.54 5.28
N ALA A 72 -6.29 8.70 3.94
CA ALA A 72 -6.03 10.00 3.31
C ALA A 72 -7.11 11.05 3.64
N ALA A 73 -8.38 10.64 3.76
CA ALA A 73 -9.48 11.56 4.09
C ALA A 73 -9.37 12.12 5.52
N THR A 74 -8.68 11.42 6.44
CA THR A 74 -8.48 11.89 7.82
C THR A 74 -7.30 12.84 7.97
N LEU A 75 -6.38 12.89 7.01
CA LEU A 75 -5.17 13.71 7.06
C LEU A 75 -5.42 15.21 7.30
N PRO A 76 -6.42 15.88 6.67
CA PRO A 76 -6.68 17.29 6.92
C PRO A 76 -7.05 17.58 8.38
N ARG A 77 -7.71 16.62 9.05
CA ARG A 77 -8.07 16.72 10.47
C ARG A 77 -6.84 16.50 11.36
N LEU A 78 -6.07 15.45 11.09
CA LEU A 78 -4.87 15.12 11.88
C LEU A 78 -3.82 16.23 11.81
N LYS A 79 -3.63 16.85 10.65
CA LYS A 79 -2.73 18.01 10.46
C LYS A 79 -3.05 19.22 11.34
N LYS A 80 -4.30 19.36 11.79
CA LYS A 80 -4.72 20.48 12.66
C LYS A 80 -4.43 20.21 14.14
N ASN A 81 -4.11 18.97 14.50
CA ASN A 81 -3.77 18.61 15.88
C ASN A 81 -2.26 18.86 16.11
N PRO A 82 -1.87 19.80 16.99
CA PRO A 82 -0.47 20.11 17.25
C PRO A 82 0.31 18.98 17.96
N ASP A 83 -0.41 18.03 18.56
CA ASP A 83 0.19 16.90 19.28
C ASP A 83 0.50 15.72 18.35
N ILE A 84 0.16 15.83 17.04
CA ILE A 84 0.36 14.77 16.06
C ILE A 84 1.40 15.17 15.03
N GLU A 85 2.45 14.38 14.90
CA GLU A 85 3.42 14.48 13.82
C GLU A 85 3.03 13.55 12.67
N LEU A 86 2.92 14.10 11.45
CA LEU A 86 2.67 13.33 10.22
C LEU A 86 3.97 13.09 9.48
N ILE A 87 4.44 11.85 9.49
CA ILE A 87 5.68 11.45 8.82
C ILE A 87 5.34 10.89 7.44
N LYS A 88 5.76 11.58 6.39
CA LYS A 88 5.67 11.06 5.02
C LYS A 88 6.86 10.16 4.73
N SER A 89 6.61 8.86 4.68
CA SER A 89 7.63 7.91 4.23
C SER A 89 7.70 7.88 2.70
N ASN A 90 8.92 7.89 2.16
CA ASN A 90 9.17 7.61 0.76
C ASN A 90 9.43 6.10 0.53
N ALA A 91 8.88 5.23 1.36
CA ALA A 91 8.97 3.79 1.20
C ALA A 91 8.33 3.33 -0.12
N GLY A 92 8.83 2.23 -0.65
CA GLY A 92 8.40 1.68 -1.94
C GLY A 92 7.08 0.88 -1.85
N TYR A 93 6.07 1.41 -1.16
CA TYR A 93 4.73 0.82 -1.21
C TYR A 93 4.04 1.27 -2.49
N TYR A 94 3.49 0.31 -3.25
CA TYR A 94 2.80 0.58 -4.51
C TYR A 94 1.57 -0.30 -4.65
N LEU A 95 0.58 0.22 -5.35
CA LEU A 95 -0.63 -0.50 -5.73
C LEU A 95 -0.52 -0.90 -7.20
N MET A 96 -0.94 -2.10 -7.51
CA MET A 96 -0.91 -2.62 -8.86
C MET A 96 -2.17 -3.38 -9.21
N MET A 97 -2.53 -3.37 -10.48
CA MET A 97 -3.49 -4.29 -11.06
C MET A 97 -2.75 -5.47 -11.68
N TRP A 98 -3.16 -6.66 -11.31
CA TRP A 98 -2.60 -7.90 -11.85
C TRP A 98 -3.42 -8.37 -13.04
N MET A 99 -2.74 -8.83 -14.07
CA MET A 99 -3.36 -9.47 -15.24
C MET A 99 -2.78 -10.87 -15.39
N MET A 100 -3.66 -11.87 -15.50
CA MET A 100 -3.26 -13.28 -15.70
C MET A 100 -2.82 -13.46 -17.14
N VAL A 101 -1.52 -13.46 -17.38
CA VAL A 101 -0.93 -13.44 -18.74
C VAL A 101 -1.11 -14.73 -19.55
N ASP A 102 -1.56 -15.79 -18.91
CA ASP A 102 -1.87 -17.10 -19.49
C ASP A 102 -3.38 -17.33 -19.72
N THR A 103 -4.20 -16.31 -19.48
CA THR A 103 -5.67 -16.38 -19.56
C THR A 103 -6.19 -15.29 -20.48
N PRO A 104 -7.03 -15.63 -21.52
CA PRO A 104 -7.72 -14.63 -22.32
C PRO A 104 -8.58 -13.69 -21.46
N PRO A 105 -8.66 -12.41 -21.81
CA PRO A 105 -8.03 -11.73 -22.95
C PRO A 105 -6.61 -11.21 -22.66
N PHE A 106 -6.06 -11.50 -21.48
CA PHE A 106 -4.78 -10.94 -21.02
C PHE A 106 -3.55 -11.70 -21.52
N ASP A 107 -3.72 -12.82 -22.20
CA ASP A 107 -2.67 -13.51 -22.95
C ASP A 107 -2.15 -12.66 -24.13
N ASP A 108 -3.01 -11.79 -24.71
CA ASP A 108 -2.61 -10.83 -25.73
C ASP A 108 -1.90 -9.60 -25.12
N VAL A 109 -0.67 -9.36 -25.54
CA VAL A 109 0.14 -8.23 -25.09
C VAL A 109 -0.47 -6.87 -25.46
N ARG A 110 -1.24 -6.79 -26.56
CA ARG A 110 -1.90 -5.55 -27.00
C ARG A 110 -3.00 -5.15 -26.04
N VAL A 111 -3.77 -6.11 -25.54
CA VAL A 111 -4.79 -5.88 -24.49
C VAL A 111 -4.13 -5.37 -23.21
N ARG A 112 -3.06 -6.01 -22.75
CA ARG A 112 -2.35 -5.55 -21.54
C ARG A 112 -1.79 -4.14 -21.70
N LYS A 113 -1.22 -3.81 -22.88
CA LYS A 113 -0.73 -2.45 -23.16
C LYS A 113 -1.86 -1.43 -23.20
N ALA A 114 -3.01 -1.77 -23.81
CA ALA A 114 -4.17 -0.89 -23.84
C ALA A 114 -4.65 -0.54 -22.43
N LEU A 115 -4.79 -1.54 -21.54
CA LEU A 115 -5.21 -1.32 -20.15
C LEU A 115 -4.22 -0.48 -19.34
N LYS A 116 -2.95 -0.49 -19.67
CA LYS A 116 -1.96 0.42 -19.07
C LYS A 116 -2.12 1.86 -19.53
N LEU A 117 -2.49 2.05 -20.79
CA LEU A 117 -2.62 3.38 -21.43
C LEU A 117 -3.93 4.10 -21.09
N VAL A 118 -4.99 3.39 -20.70
CA VAL A 118 -6.26 4.05 -20.32
C VAL A 118 -6.20 4.74 -18.96
N GLN A 119 -5.21 4.42 -18.12
CA GLN A 119 -5.13 4.90 -16.75
C GLN A 119 -4.61 6.33 -16.69
N ASP A 120 -5.39 7.24 -16.12
CA ASP A 120 -4.90 8.54 -15.66
C ASP A 120 -4.29 8.41 -14.26
N ARG A 121 -3.02 8.01 -14.21
CA ARG A 121 -2.31 7.76 -12.95
C ARG A 121 -2.19 9.00 -12.08
N GLN A 122 -2.10 10.18 -12.70
CA GLN A 122 -2.02 11.42 -11.94
C GLN A 122 -3.37 11.77 -11.29
N ALA A 123 -4.47 11.57 -12.02
CA ALA A 123 -5.81 11.74 -11.45
C ALA A 123 -6.05 10.78 -10.28
N ILE A 124 -5.63 9.50 -10.41
CA ILE A 124 -5.73 8.52 -9.32
C ILE A 124 -4.96 9.00 -8.10
N VAL A 125 -3.72 9.48 -8.25
CA VAL A 125 -2.93 10.03 -7.13
C VAL A 125 -3.62 11.22 -6.49
N ASN A 126 -4.15 12.14 -7.28
CA ASN A 126 -4.79 13.35 -6.78
C ASN A 126 -6.11 13.05 -6.04
N LEU A 127 -6.91 12.14 -6.55
CA LEU A 127 -8.25 11.84 -6.03
C LEU A 127 -8.21 10.82 -4.90
N ALA A 128 -7.54 9.68 -5.10
CA ALA A 128 -7.50 8.61 -4.10
C ALA A 128 -6.49 8.87 -2.97
N LEU A 129 -5.36 9.49 -3.30
CA LEU A 129 -4.29 9.75 -2.34
C LEU A 129 -4.20 11.21 -1.91
N LEU A 130 -5.12 12.08 -2.35
CA LEU A 130 -5.11 13.52 -2.07
C LEU A 130 -3.72 14.16 -2.33
N GLY A 131 -3.01 13.68 -3.36
CA GLY A 131 -1.67 14.10 -3.71
C GLY A 131 -0.53 13.50 -2.85
N TYR A 132 -0.83 12.59 -1.92
CA TYR A 132 0.18 11.93 -1.06
C TYR A 132 0.84 10.72 -1.72
N GLY A 133 1.00 10.73 -3.02
CA GLY A 133 1.62 9.68 -3.80
C GLY A 133 2.37 10.23 -4.99
N PHE A 134 2.74 9.35 -5.89
CA PHE A 134 3.28 9.68 -7.21
C PHE A 134 2.89 8.58 -8.21
N PRO A 135 2.72 8.92 -9.50
CA PRO A 135 2.41 7.93 -10.52
C PRO A 135 3.61 7.00 -10.73
N MET A 136 3.33 5.71 -10.76
CA MET A 136 4.33 4.68 -11.08
C MET A 136 4.44 4.47 -12.59
N ASN A 137 5.55 3.85 -13.01
CA ASN A 137 5.88 3.56 -14.40
C ASN A 137 5.80 2.05 -14.72
N ASP A 138 4.91 1.31 -14.06
CA ASP A 138 4.75 -0.14 -14.18
C ASP A 138 6.01 -0.94 -13.78
N ASN A 139 6.85 -0.35 -12.96
CA ASN A 139 8.04 -0.96 -12.39
C ASN A 139 7.91 -0.97 -10.86
N PRO A 140 8.20 -2.11 -10.18
CA PRO A 140 8.12 -2.19 -8.73
C PRO A 140 9.13 -1.28 -8.00
N ILE A 141 10.18 -0.85 -8.69
CA ILE A 141 11.16 0.09 -8.15
C ILE A 141 10.69 1.51 -8.42
N ARG A 142 10.48 2.28 -7.36
CA ARG A 142 9.93 3.63 -7.46
C ARG A 142 10.82 4.56 -8.29
N PRO A 143 10.23 5.49 -9.06
CA PRO A 143 10.95 6.57 -9.72
C PRO A 143 11.81 7.37 -8.73
N GLY A 144 13.00 7.76 -9.16
CA GLY A 144 13.95 8.52 -8.30
C GLY A 144 14.76 7.67 -7.30
N SER A 145 14.59 6.35 -7.27
CA SER A 145 15.50 5.43 -6.59
C SER A 145 16.80 5.30 -7.42
N SER A 146 17.93 5.07 -6.74
CA SER A 146 19.22 4.76 -7.40
C SER A 146 19.17 3.50 -8.28
N HIS A 147 18.16 2.64 -8.10
CA HIS A 147 17.96 1.41 -8.84
C HIS A 147 16.78 1.49 -9.84
N ALA A 148 16.19 2.69 -10.01
CA ALA A 148 15.09 2.85 -10.94
C ALA A 148 15.52 2.71 -12.39
N TYR A 149 14.79 1.89 -13.15
CA TYR A 149 15.01 1.73 -14.59
C TYR A 149 14.65 3.01 -15.36
N SER A 150 13.57 3.69 -14.95
CA SER A 150 13.12 4.97 -15.52
C SER A 150 12.44 5.78 -14.43
N SER A 151 12.55 7.09 -14.49
CA SER A 151 11.84 8.05 -13.65
C SER A 151 10.55 8.57 -14.31
N GLU A 152 10.32 8.25 -15.59
CA GLU A 152 9.18 8.76 -16.34
C GLU A 152 7.93 7.93 -16.06
N SER A 153 6.82 8.62 -15.80
CA SER A 153 5.49 8.00 -15.74
C SER A 153 5.00 7.68 -17.15
N ILE A 154 4.24 6.61 -17.29
CA ILE A 154 3.55 6.28 -18.54
C ILE A 154 2.35 7.21 -18.67
N PRO A 155 2.29 8.05 -19.72
CA PRO A 155 1.15 8.95 -19.92
C PRO A 155 -0.09 8.17 -20.34
N GLN A 156 -1.26 8.73 -20.04
CA GLN A 156 -2.51 8.24 -20.59
C GLN A 156 -2.55 8.47 -22.10
N ASP A 157 -2.95 7.46 -22.85
CA ASP A 157 -3.21 7.56 -24.30
C ASP A 157 -4.41 6.69 -24.69
N ILE A 158 -5.58 7.30 -24.65
CA ILE A 158 -6.86 6.63 -24.99
C ILE A 158 -6.92 6.27 -26.47
N ALA A 159 -6.34 7.09 -27.36
CA ALA A 159 -6.37 6.81 -28.80
C ALA A 159 -5.54 5.56 -29.13
N GLN A 160 -4.32 5.47 -28.59
CA GLN A 160 -3.48 4.30 -28.77
C GLN A 160 -4.08 3.06 -28.12
N ALA A 161 -4.69 3.20 -26.93
CA ALA A 161 -5.37 2.09 -26.25
C ALA A 161 -6.50 1.49 -27.13
N LYS A 162 -7.36 2.35 -27.68
CA LYS A 162 -8.43 1.92 -28.60
C LYS A 162 -7.88 1.24 -29.87
N ALA A 163 -6.81 1.77 -30.45
CA ALA A 163 -6.17 1.16 -31.61
C ALA A 163 -5.65 -0.25 -31.28
N LEU A 164 -4.98 -0.42 -30.16
CA LEU A 164 -4.47 -1.72 -29.72
C LEU A 164 -5.58 -2.74 -29.47
N LEU A 165 -6.70 -2.32 -28.87
CA LEU A 165 -7.86 -3.19 -28.68
C LEU A 165 -8.50 -3.58 -30.00
N ALA A 166 -8.62 -2.65 -30.96
CA ALA A 166 -9.13 -2.94 -32.30
C ALA A 166 -8.23 -3.95 -33.06
N GLU A 167 -6.91 -3.76 -33.02
CA GLU A 167 -5.94 -4.68 -33.57
C GLU A 167 -5.99 -6.08 -32.93
N ALA A 168 -6.33 -6.15 -31.65
CA ALA A 168 -6.53 -7.40 -30.91
C ALA A 168 -7.90 -8.04 -31.16
N GLY A 169 -8.81 -7.39 -31.90
CA GLY A 169 -10.19 -7.85 -32.12
C GLY A 169 -11.06 -7.72 -30.86
N GLN A 170 -10.72 -6.81 -29.94
CA GLN A 170 -11.31 -6.63 -28.62
C GLN A 170 -11.87 -5.21 -28.41
N SER A 171 -12.48 -4.62 -29.46
CA SER A 171 -12.98 -3.24 -29.42
C SER A 171 -14.04 -3.00 -28.34
N ASP A 172 -14.83 -4.03 -28.00
CA ASP A 172 -15.90 -3.99 -27.00
C ASP A 172 -15.50 -4.76 -25.73
N LEU A 173 -14.21 -4.79 -25.40
CA LEU A 173 -13.68 -5.51 -24.25
C LEU A 173 -14.37 -5.11 -22.95
N THR A 174 -14.89 -6.10 -22.24
CA THR A 174 -15.36 -5.98 -20.87
C THR A 174 -14.53 -6.92 -20.00
N VAL A 175 -14.07 -6.43 -18.86
CA VAL A 175 -13.28 -7.19 -17.90
C VAL A 175 -13.82 -7.02 -16.49
N ASP A 176 -13.71 -8.06 -15.68
CA ASP A 176 -14.03 -7.99 -14.26
C ASP A 176 -12.80 -7.59 -13.46
N LEU A 177 -12.95 -6.57 -12.62
CA LEU A 177 -11.93 -6.16 -11.67
C LEU A 177 -12.25 -6.73 -10.28
N TYR A 178 -11.41 -7.62 -9.81
CA TYR A 178 -11.51 -8.19 -8.47
C TYR A 178 -10.66 -7.39 -7.49
N THR A 179 -11.28 -6.94 -6.41
CA THR A 179 -10.61 -6.15 -5.36
C THR A 179 -10.87 -6.77 -3.99
N GLY A 180 -10.01 -6.47 -3.02
CA GLY A 180 -10.25 -6.88 -1.64
C GLY A 180 -11.45 -6.14 -1.02
N ALA A 181 -12.12 -6.80 -0.07
CA ALA A 181 -13.23 -6.19 0.68
C ALA A 181 -12.76 -5.05 1.60
N THR A 182 -11.51 -5.09 2.04
CA THR A 182 -10.86 -4.04 2.82
C THR A 182 -9.99 -3.20 1.89
N GLU A 183 -10.42 -1.97 1.64
CA GLU A 183 -9.64 -1.03 0.85
C GLU A 183 -8.55 -0.40 1.71
N LEU A 184 -7.28 -0.60 1.34
CA LEU A 184 -6.16 0.15 1.92
C LEU A 184 -6.26 1.65 1.58
N ILE A 185 -6.88 1.96 0.44
CA ILE A 185 -7.14 3.31 -0.04
C ILE A 185 -8.62 3.38 -0.44
N PRO A 186 -9.47 3.97 0.40
CA PRO A 186 -10.89 4.12 0.11
C PRO A 186 -11.13 4.84 -1.22
N GLY A 187 -12.05 4.33 -2.02
CA GLY A 187 -12.43 4.91 -3.30
C GLY A 187 -11.49 4.60 -4.46
N LEU A 188 -10.35 3.93 -4.26
CA LEU A 188 -9.45 3.57 -5.37
C LEU A 188 -10.16 2.66 -6.38
N ASN A 189 -10.92 1.69 -5.91
CA ASN A 189 -11.64 0.74 -6.75
C ASN A 189 -12.65 1.43 -7.67
N SER A 190 -13.31 2.48 -7.18
CA SER A 190 -14.27 3.26 -7.97
C SER A 190 -13.62 4.17 -9.03
N MET A 191 -12.33 4.40 -8.94
CA MET A 191 -11.60 5.28 -9.87
C MET A 191 -10.99 4.52 -11.05
N VAL A 192 -10.88 3.19 -10.95
CA VAL A 192 -10.28 2.35 -11.99
C VAL A 192 -11.35 1.56 -12.77
N GLN A 193 -12.61 1.67 -12.41
CA GLN A 193 -13.76 1.21 -13.18
C GLN A 193 -14.09 2.19 -14.30
#